data_eceaad402a96b3e3c5c1cdb4f4ca23e8
#
_entry.id   eceaad402a96b3e3c5c1cdb4f4ca23e8
#
_cell.length_a   1.000
_cell.length_b   1.000
_cell.length_c   1.000
_cell.angle_alpha   90.00
_cell.angle_beta   90.00
_cell.angle_gamma   90.00
#
_symmetry.space_group_name_H-M   'P 1'
#
loop_
_entity.id
_entity.type
_entity.pdbx_description
1 polymer ?
#
loop_
_entity_poly.entity_id
_entity_poly.type
_entity_poly.pdbx_seq_one_letter_code
_entity_poly.pdbx_strand_id
1 'polypeptide(L)'
;MNEKSELINPQKAYFNGKFKEKLQKAPGVQAEMERKPDCGEDSYQGCNRLAGRKALVTGGDSGIGRAAAIAFAREGADVALNYFPSEEEDAEEVKKLIEKAGQKAVLLPGDLNR
;
A
#
# COMPACT_ATOMS: atom_id res chain seq x y z
N MET A 1 -6.56 -13.45 22.70
CA MET A 1 -5.86 -14.40 21.83
C MET A 1 -6.42 -14.36 20.44
N ASN A 2 -5.58 -14.42 19.49
CA ASN A 2 -5.99 -14.31 18.12
C ASN A 2 -5.86 -15.66 17.43
N GLU A 3 -6.97 -16.25 17.05
CA GLU A 3 -6.99 -17.52 16.34
C GLU A 3 -6.31 -17.44 14.97
N LYS A 4 -5.96 -16.23 14.52
CA LYS A 4 -5.23 -16.03 13.27
C LYS A 4 -3.75 -16.37 13.37
N SER A 5 -3.32 -16.81 14.55
CA SER A 5 -1.95 -17.26 14.71
C SER A 5 -1.71 -18.68 14.19
N GLU A 6 -2.70 -19.25 13.53
CA GLU A 6 -2.54 -20.59 13.00
C GLU A 6 -1.38 -20.66 12.01
N LEU A 7 -0.61 -21.74 12.11
CA LEU A 7 0.57 -21.92 11.28
C LEU A 7 0.16 -22.38 9.88
N ILE A 8 0.76 -21.77 8.89
CA ILE A 8 0.57 -22.17 7.50
C ILE A 8 1.92 -22.44 6.86
N ASN A 9 1.91 -23.27 5.83
CA ASN A 9 3.12 -23.57 5.08
C ASN A 9 3.51 -22.33 4.23
N PRO A 10 4.65 -21.69 4.49
CA PRO A 10 5.03 -20.47 3.74
C PRO A 10 5.13 -20.68 2.24
N GLN A 11 5.47 -21.91 1.80
CA GLN A 11 5.56 -22.18 0.37
C GLN A 11 4.20 -22.21 -0.30
N LYS A 12 3.13 -22.38 0.45
CA LYS A 12 1.76 -22.45 -0.06
C LYS A 12 0.93 -21.23 0.30
N ALA A 13 1.49 -20.30 1.11
CA ALA A 13 0.76 -19.14 1.60
C ALA A 13 0.56 -18.07 0.53
N TYR A 14 1.39 -18.07 -0.49
CA TYR A 14 1.40 -17.02 -1.49
C TYR A 14 1.20 -17.60 -2.89
N PHE A 15 0.89 -16.71 -3.82
CA PHE A 15 0.68 -17.10 -5.20
C PHE A 15 1.94 -17.76 -5.77
N ASN A 16 1.80 -18.98 -6.33
CA ASN A 16 2.90 -19.73 -6.91
C ASN A 16 2.59 -20.22 -8.33
N GLY A 17 1.55 -19.71 -8.96
CA GLY A 17 1.22 -20.01 -10.33
C GLY A 17 2.10 -19.27 -11.31
N LYS A 18 1.90 -19.54 -12.60
CA LYS A 18 2.63 -18.80 -13.62
C LYS A 18 2.06 -17.40 -13.77
N PHE A 19 2.96 -16.44 -13.91
CA PHE A 19 2.56 -15.06 -14.20
C PHE A 19 2.44 -14.87 -15.71
N LYS A 20 1.45 -14.12 -16.12
CA LYS A 20 1.33 -13.68 -17.49
C LYS A 20 2.15 -12.41 -17.67
N GLU A 21 2.89 -12.35 -18.75
CA GLU A 21 3.61 -11.13 -19.09
C GLU A 21 2.64 -10.11 -19.66
N LYS A 22 2.78 -8.87 -19.20
CA LYS A 22 1.98 -7.76 -19.68
C LYS A 22 2.84 -6.53 -19.71
N LEU A 23 2.96 -5.93 -20.88
CA LEU A 23 3.73 -4.71 -21.05
C LEU A 23 2.91 -3.51 -20.55
N GLN A 24 3.56 -2.65 -19.81
CA GLN A 24 2.97 -1.42 -19.32
C GLN A 24 3.84 -0.22 -19.70
N LYS A 25 3.20 0.91 -19.88
CA LYS A 25 3.94 2.17 -20.04
C LYS A 25 4.67 2.49 -18.75
N ALA A 26 5.85 3.09 -18.88
CA ALA A 26 6.57 3.60 -17.73
C ALA A 26 6.01 4.99 -17.33
N PRO A 27 5.84 5.29 -16.01
CA PRO A 27 5.99 4.34 -14.93
C PRO A 27 4.85 3.31 -14.95
N GLY A 28 5.10 2.08 -14.52
CA GLY A 28 4.05 1.08 -14.45
C GLY A 28 2.97 1.48 -13.45
N VAL A 29 1.71 1.31 -13.82
CA VAL A 29 0.57 1.64 -12.97
C VAL A 29 0.00 0.38 -12.38
N GLN A 30 -0.04 0.30 -11.06
CA GLN A 30 -0.46 -0.92 -10.37
C GLN A 30 -1.89 -1.35 -10.74
N ALA A 31 -2.79 -0.39 -10.96
CA ALA A 31 -4.17 -0.70 -11.31
C ALA A 31 -4.31 -1.46 -12.64
N GLU A 32 -3.29 -1.35 -13.51
CA GLU A 32 -3.29 -2.02 -14.81
C GLU A 32 -2.70 -3.43 -14.77
N MET A 33 -2.20 -3.87 -13.62
CA MET A 33 -1.62 -5.21 -13.50
C MET A 33 -2.72 -6.27 -13.52
N GLU A 34 -2.46 -7.38 -14.22
CA GLU A 34 -3.39 -8.49 -14.27
C GLU A 34 -3.62 -9.11 -12.91
N ARG A 35 -2.54 -9.23 -12.14
CA ARG A 35 -2.63 -9.71 -10.76
C ARG A 35 -2.03 -8.66 -9.85
N LYS A 36 -2.91 -7.97 -9.12
CA LYS A 36 -2.47 -6.93 -8.19
C LYS A 36 -1.73 -7.55 -7.02
N PRO A 37 -0.59 -6.95 -6.62
CA PRO A 37 0.11 -7.44 -5.44
C PRO A 37 -0.69 -7.15 -4.17
N ASP A 38 -0.52 -8.01 -3.17
CA ASP A 38 -1.03 -7.75 -1.83
C ASP A 38 -0.02 -6.86 -1.10
N CYS A 39 -0.42 -5.63 -0.82
CA CYS A 39 0.40 -4.66 -0.10
C CYS A 39 0.05 -4.61 1.40
N GLY A 40 -0.65 -5.60 1.89
CA GLY A 40 -1.05 -5.66 3.29
C GLY A 40 -2.46 -5.16 3.55
N GLU A 41 -3.23 -4.84 2.51
CA GLU A 41 -4.58 -4.31 2.65
C GLU A 41 -5.48 -5.21 3.48
N ASP A 42 -5.35 -6.51 3.26
CA ASP A 42 -6.20 -7.50 3.92
C ASP A 42 -5.47 -8.29 5.01
N SER A 43 -4.14 -8.31 4.97
CA SER A 43 -3.36 -9.21 5.82
C SER A 43 -2.66 -8.53 6.99
N TYR A 44 -2.44 -7.23 6.92
CA TYR A 44 -1.68 -6.52 7.95
C TYR A 44 -2.56 -6.17 9.15
N GLN A 45 -2.07 -6.49 10.34
CA GLN A 45 -2.72 -6.10 11.60
C GLN A 45 -1.79 -5.19 12.39
N GLY A 46 -2.27 -4.00 12.71
CA GLY A 46 -1.50 -3.03 13.46
C GLY A 46 -1.55 -3.23 14.97
N CYS A 47 -0.54 -2.70 15.66
CA CYS A 47 -0.43 -2.73 17.11
C CYS A 47 -0.26 -1.33 17.72
N ASN A 48 -0.65 -0.29 17.02
CA ASN A 48 -0.55 1.11 17.45
C ASN A 48 0.88 1.58 17.75
N ARG A 49 1.85 1.03 17.04
CA ARG A 49 3.26 1.40 17.25
C ARG A 49 3.58 2.83 16.87
N LEU A 50 2.79 3.42 15.99
CA LEU A 50 3.00 4.76 15.47
C LEU A 50 1.86 5.72 15.85
N ALA A 51 1.13 5.42 16.89
CA ALA A 51 0.03 6.27 17.33
C ALA A 51 0.52 7.70 17.59
N GLY A 52 -0.18 8.67 17.00
CA GLY A 52 0.18 10.08 17.13
C GLY A 52 1.32 10.53 16.21
N ARG A 53 1.87 9.65 15.41
CA ARG A 53 2.94 9.98 14.46
C ARG A 53 2.37 10.40 13.12
N LYS A 54 3.22 11.08 12.34
CA LYS A 54 2.90 11.49 10.98
C LYS A 54 4.01 10.98 10.05
N ALA A 55 3.63 10.41 8.93
CA ALA A 55 4.57 9.84 8.00
C ALA A 55 4.38 10.44 6.61
N LEU A 56 5.49 10.63 5.91
CA LEU A 56 5.48 11.02 4.49
C LEU A 56 6.04 9.85 3.70
N VAL A 57 5.30 9.38 2.72
CA VAL A 57 5.74 8.27 1.88
C VAL A 57 5.83 8.76 0.44
N THR A 58 7.01 8.67 -0.14
CA THR A 58 7.21 8.99 -1.57
C THR A 58 6.92 7.73 -2.38
N GLY A 59 6.21 7.89 -3.50
CA GLY A 59 5.77 6.74 -4.28
C GLY A 59 4.76 5.88 -3.53
N GLY A 60 3.93 6.50 -2.70
CA GLY A 60 3.01 5.78 -1.80
C GLY A 60 1.79 5.18 -2.47
N ASP A 61 1.64 5.36 -3.78
CA ASP A 61 0.48 4.89 -4.54
C ASP A 61 0.57 3.42 -4.95
N SER A 62 1.77 2.85 -5.01
CA SER A 62 1.94 1.46 -5.44
C SER A 62 3.20 0.83 -4.88
N GLY A 63 3.31 -0.50 -5.01
CA GLY A 63 4.49 -1.25 -4.64
C GLY A 63 4.86 -1.14 -3.16
N ILE A 64 6.14 -0.98 -2.89
CA ILE A 64 6.68 -0.90 -1.53
C ILE A 64 6.14 0.33 -0.80
N GLY A 65 6.02 1.46 -1.50
CA GLY A 65 5.48 2.68 -0.91
C GLY A 65 4.04 2.51 -0.47
N ARG A 66 3.22 1.86 -1.29
CA ARG A 66 1.83 1.56 -0.95
C ARG A 66 1.75 0.67 0.30
N ALA A 67 2.55 -0.38 0.34
CA ALA A 67 2.57 -1.29 1.49
C ALA A 67 3.01 -0.57 2.77
N ALA A 68 4.03 0.29 2.66
CA ALA A 68 4.49 1.08 3.80
C ALA A 68 3.41 2.04 4.29
N ALA A 69 2.72 2.72 3.38
CA ALA A 69 1.67 3.67 3.74
C ALA A 69 0.53 2.97 4.49
N ILE A 70 0.10 1.82 3.99
CA ILE A 70 -0.96 1.05 4.63
C ILE A 70 -0.52 0.57 6.02
N ALA A 71 0.70 0.05 6.12
CA ALA A 71 1.23 -0.42 7.39
C ALA A 71 1.33 0.72 8.42
N PHE A 72 1.83 1.89 8.01
CA PHE A 72 1.92 3.04 8.90
C PHE A 72 0.55 3.47 9.40
N ALA A 73 -0.45 3.51 8.51
CA ALA A 73 -1.80 3.88 8.91
C ALA A 73 -2.38 2.88 9.90
N ARG A 74 -2.16 1.60 9.68
CA ARG A 74 -2.64 0.56 10.59
C ARG A 74 -1.89 0.55 11.92
N GLU A 75 -0.69 1.14 11.95
CA GLU A 75 0.04 1.33 13.20
C GLU A 75 -0.32 2.66 13.88
N GLY A 76 -1.27 3.40 13.35
CA GLY A 76 -1.79 4.59 14.00
C GLY A 76 -1.25 5.92 13.48
N ALA A 77 -0.44 5.92 12.43
CA ALA A 77 0.12 7.15 11.87
C ALA A 77 -0.83 7.80 10.86
N ASP A 78 -0.85 9.12 10.83
CA ASP A 78 -1.42 9.86 9.71
C ASP A 78 -0.38 9.87 8.59
N VAL A 79 -0.81 9.72 7.34
CA VAL A 79 0.11 9.50 6.22
C VAL A 79 -0.10 10.53 5.12
N ALA A 80 0.99 11.12 4.64
CA ALA A 80 1.00 11.92 3.43
C ALA A 80 1.64 11.10 2.31
N LEU A 81 1.02 11.10 1.14
CA LEU A 81 1.48 10.34 -0.03
C LEU A 81 1.97 11.28 -1.11
N ASN A 82 3.22 11.13 -1.52
CA ASN A 82 3.73 11.81 -2.71
C ASN A 82 3.73 10.81 -3.87
N TYR A 83 3.23 11.24 -5.03
CA TYR A 83 3.09 10.38 -6.20
C TYR A 83 3.09 11.19 -7.47
N PHE A 84 3.33 10.53 -8.61
CA PHE A 84 3.20 11.21 -9.91
C PHE A 84 1.73 11.49 -10.21
N PRO A 85 1.40 12.66 -10.76
CA PRO A 85 0.00 12.98 -11.08
C PRO A 85 -0.69 11.96 -11.98
N SER A 86 0.05 11.25 -12.83
CA SER A 86 -0.51 10.21 -13.69
C SER A 86 -1.00 9.00 -12.92
N GLU A 87 -0.68 8.88 -11.64
CA GLU A 87 -1.04 7.74 -10.79
C GLU A 87 -2.11 8.11 -9.77
N GLU A 88 -2.89 9.15 -10.07
CA GLU A 88 -3.93 9.66 -9.16
C GLU A 88 -4.92 8.59 -8.72
N GLU A 89 -5.31 7.71 -9.62
CA GLU A 89 -6.26 6.66 -9.31
C GLU A 89 -5.73 5.69 -8.24
N ASP A 90 -4.48 5.29 -8.36
CA ASP A 90 -3.85 4.42 -7.36
C ASP A 90 -3.71 5.15 -6.02
N ALA A 91 -3.37 6.42 -6.05
CA ALA A 91 -3.22 7.22 -4.84
C ALA A 91 -4.56 7.38 -4.10
N GLU A 92 -5.64 7.61 -4.84
CA GLU A 92 -6.97 7.71 -4.26
C GLU A 92 -7.39 6.41 -3.57
N GLU A 93 -7.04 5.28 -4.15
CA GLU A 93 -7.32 3.98 -3.55
C GLU A 93 -6.58 3.81 -2.23
N VAL A 94 -5.30 4.18 -2.18
CA VAL A 94 -4.51 4.13 -0.95
C VAL A 94 -5.07 5.08 0.11
N LYS A 95 -5.49 6.27 -0.30
CA LYS A 95 -6.11 7.22 0.62
C LYS A 95 -7.33 6.62 1.30
N LYS A 96 -8.19 5.94 0.54
CA LYS A 96 -9.35 5.29 1.10
C LYS A 96 -8.98 4.22 2.13
N LEU A 97 -7.93 3.47 1.85
CA LEU A 97 -7.46 2.44 2.78
C LEU A 97 -6.91 3.04 4.07
N ILE A 98 -6.21 4.16 3.97
CA ILE A 98 -5.69 4.87 5.16
C ILE A 98 -6.85 5.38 5.99
N GLU A 99 -7.85 5.99 5.36
CA GLU A 99 -9.02 6.51 6.07
C GLU A 99 -9.84 5.39 6.71
N LYS A 100 -9.92 4.24 6.05
CA LYS A 100 -10.59 3.07 6.60
C LYS A 100 -9.89 2.56 7.86
N ALA A 101 -8.59 2.78 7.96
CA ALA A 101 -7.82 2.44 9.16
C ALA A 101 -8.00 3.46 10.28
N GLY A 102 -8.75 4.54 10.05
CA GLY A 102 -9.03 5.55 11.05
C GLY A 102 -8.03 6.70 11.06
N GLN A 103 -7.15 6.79 10.08
CA GLN A 103 -6.11 7.83 10.04
C GLN A 103 -6.37 8.82 8.92
N LYS A 104 -5.68 9.96 8.99
CA LYS A 104 -5.78 11.00 7.97
C LYS A 104 -4.80 10.72 6.84
N ALA A 105 -5.23 10.99 5.61
CA ALA A 105 -4.40 10.87 4.43
C ALA A 105 -4.37 12.20 3.68
N VAL A 106 -3.17 12.61 3.26
CA VAL A 106 -2.97 13.81 2.46
C VAL A 106 -2.30 13.39 1.16
N LEU A 107 -2.86 13.82 0.04
CA LEU A 107 -2.31 13.51 -1.27
C LEU A 107 -1.47 14.68 -1.78
N LEU A 108 -0.23 14.41 -2.17
CA LEU A 108 0.73 15.40 -2.62
C LEU A 108 1.25 15.00 -4.00
N PRO A 109 0.48 15.32 -5.08
CA PRO A 109 0.96 15.01 -6.42
C PRO A 109 2.14 15.88 -6.79
N GLY A 110 3.14 15.28 -7.43
CA GLY A 110 4.30 16.03 -7.86
C GLY A 110 5.50 15.15 -8.14
N ASP A 111 6.39 15.67 -8.99
CA ASP A 111 7.65 14.98 -9.32
C ASP A 111 8.75 15.56 -8.45
N LEU A 112 9.40 14.73 -7.64
CA LEU A 112 10.47 15.17 -6.74
C LEU A 112 11.74 15.58 -7.48
N ASN A 113 11.84 15.29 -8.76
CA ASN A 113 13.00 15.68 -9.57
C ASN A 113 12.92 17.14 -10.05
N ARG A 114 11.97 17.87 -9.64
CA ARG A 114 11.78 19.28 -10.00
C ARG A 114 12.14 20.21 -8.87
#